data_0c7570e7c5d013d6c467cce0e9d0762a
#
_entry.id   0c7570e7c5d013d6c467cce0e9d0762a
#
_cell.length_a   1.000
_cell.length_b   1.000
_cell.length_c   1.000
_cell.angle_alpha   90.00
_cell.angle_beta   90.00
_cell.angle_gamma   90.00
#
_symmetry.space_group_name_H-M   'P 1'
#
loop_
_entity.id
_entity.type
_entity.pdbx_description
1 polymer ?
#
loop_
_entity_poly.entity_id
_entity_poly.type
_entity_poly.pdbx_seq_one_letter_code
_entity_poly.pdbx_strand_id
1 'polypeptide(L)'
;CLLLYIFPSIAGSFTGSVDAGQQDILVDALKADRRYLLRADVLRSLILILAAGGLLRWGYSVPKDARKSFDQKTEEGRNAAFARRRTAALLVCALVLLDLFTVGKRYLSADDFVTPRSFNSQFAKTTVDDLILEDKDISYRVLDLTVDPFNSSRRSYWHKNIGGYSPAKLQRYQELISKYLIPEVQSIYDAANGAATITDLEAVLPDLPVMSALNLKYIVLGDDNMPAFNKNAFGNAWFVDGAVPAASPDEALA
;
A
#
# COMPACT_ATOMS: atom_id res chain seq x y z
N CYS A 1 10.85 -3.64 -28.86
CA CYS A 1 11.07 -4.91 -28.14
C CYS A 1 12.47 -5.47 -28.38
N LEU A 2 12.89 -5.72 -29.64
CA LEU A 2 14.15 -6.39 -29.94
C LEU A 2 15.38 -5.61 -29.42
N LEU A 3 15.38 -4.29 -29.54
CA LEU A 3 16.44 -3.43 -28.99
C LEU A 3 16.54 -3.51 -27.47
N LEU A 4 15.42 -3.52 -26.74
CA LEU A 4 15.39 -3.66 -25.30
C LEU A 4 15.82 -5.06 -24.82
N TYR A 5 15.59 -6.09 -25.63
CA TYR A 5 16.05 -7.44 -25.33
C TYR A 5 17.58 -7.56 -25.42
N ILE A 6 18.15 -6.98 -26.46
CA ILE A 6 19.59 -7.01 -26.73
C ILE A 6 20.34 -6.05 -25.80
N PHE A 7 19.80 -4.84 -25.63
CA PHE A 7 20.40 -3.75 -24.85
C PHE A 7 19.48 -3.32 -23.70
N PRO A 8 19.35 -4.11 -22.62
CA PRO A 8 18.47 -3.78 -21.49
C PRO A 8 18.81 -2.44 -20.83
N SER A 9 20.07 -2.01 -20.89
CA SER A 9 20.54 -0.73 -20.32
C SER A 9 19.88 0.51 -20.93
N ILE A 10 19.22 0.39 -22.08
CA ILE A 10 18.40 1.48 -22.67
C ILE A 10 17.20 1.81 -21.75
N ALA A 11 16.70 0.83 -20.98
CA ALA A 11 15.60 1.02 -20.04
C ALA A 11 16.01 1.74 -18.74
N GLY A 12 17.30 1.88 -18.46
CA GLY A 12 17.82 2.58 -17.29
C GLY A 12 18.92 1.82 -16.54
N SER A 13 19.30 2.33 -15.38
CA SER A 13 20.37 1.77 -14.54
C SER A 13 19.96 0.51 -13.76
N PHE A 14 18.66 0.19 -13.68
CA PHE A 14 18.08 -0.87 -12.85
C PHE A 14 18.31 -0.67 -11.34
N THR A 15 18.65 0.53 -10.91
CA THR A 15 18.75 0.93 -9.51
C THR A 15 17.55 1.77 -9.12
N GLY A 16 17.01 1.56 -7.92
CA GLY A 16 15.94 2.37 -7.33
C GLY A 16 16.42 3.12 -6.09
N SER A 17 15.65 4.09 -5.62
CA SER A 17 15.94 4.82 -4.38
C SER A 17 16.02 3.89 -3.15
N VAL A 18 15.28 2.77 -3.18
CA VAL A 18 15.26 1.75 -2.11
C VAL A 18 16.58 0.97 -2.05
N ASP A 19 17.35 0.95 -3.13
CA ASP A 19 18.65 0.26 -3.17
C ASP A 19 19.77 1.08 -2.50
N ALA A 20 19.51 2.36 -2.21
CA ALA A 20 20.47 3.23 -1.55
C ALA A 20 20.74 2.76 -0.12
N GLY A 21 22.00 2.51 0.21
CA GLY A 21 22.42 2.01 1.53
C GLY A 21 22.40 0.49 1.69
N GLN A 22 22.03 -0.26 0.66
CA GLN A 22 22.12 -1.72 0.66
C GLN A 22 23.54 -2.20 0.31
N GLN A 23 23.86 -3.43 0.69
CA GLN A 23 25.16 -4.05 0.33
C GLN A 23 25.29 -4.20 -1.19
N ASP A 24 26.47 -3.93 -1.74
CA ASP A 24 26.72 -3.97 -3.20
C ASP A 24 26.37 -5.32 -3.82
N ILE A 25 26.65 -6.42 -3.13
CA ILE A 25 26.32 -7.80 -3.58
C ILE A 25 24.80 -7.95 -3.79
N LEU A 26 24.00 -7.43 -2.85
CA LEU A 26 22.53 -7.49 -2.93
C LEU A 26 22.03 -6.60 -4.09
N VAL A 27 22.59 -5.41 -4.24
CA VAL A 27 22.23 -4.48 -5.32
C VAL A 27 22.52 -5.09 -6.69
N ASP A 28 23.65 -5.77 -6.85
CA ASP A 28 24.01 -6.41 -8.11
C ASP A 28 23.13 -7.62 -8.43
N ALA A 29 22.76 -8.41 -7.42
CA ALA A 29 21.77 -9.48 -7.57
C ALA A 29 20.40 -8.93 -8.01
N LEU A 30 19.92 -7.87 -7.37
CA LEU A 30 18.66 -7.21 -7.73
C LEU A 30 18.70 -6.64 -9.17
N LYS A 31 19.81 -6.06 -9.60
CA LYS A 31 19.99 -5.60 -10.99
C LYS A 31 19.94 -6.75 -11.98
N ALA A 32 20.54 -7.89 -11.66
CA ALA A 32 20.51 -9.09 -12.50
C ALA A 32 19.07 -9.61 -12.65
N ASP A 33 18.31 -9.72 -11.56
CA ASP A 33 16.92 -10.14 -11.57
C ASP A 33 16.02 -9.17 -12.37
N ARG A 34 16.17 -7.87 -12.15
CA ARG A 34 15.41 -6.86 -12.90
C ARG A 34 15.68 -6.91 -14.41
N ARG A 35 16.94 -7.15 -14.81
CA ARG A 35 17.31 -7.36 -16.23
C ARG A 35 16.72 -8.64 -16.80
N TYR A 36 16.73 -9.72 -16.03
CA TYR A 36 16.11 -10.99 -16.43
C TYR A 36 14.60 -10.82 -16.64
N LEU A 37 13.90 -10.20 -15.68
CA LEU A 37 12.46 -9.92 -15.78
C LEU A 37 12.13 -9.05 -16.99
N LEU A 38 12.90 -7.99 -17.23
CA LEU A 38 12.73 -7.15 -18.42
C LEU A 38 12.85 -7.97 -19.72
N ARG A 39 13.88 -8.81 -19.83
CA ARG A 39 14.07 -9.65 -21.02
C ARG A 39 12.93 -10.63 -21.22
N ALA A 40 12.44 -11.25 -20.16
CA ALA A 40 11.30 -12.16 -20.20
C ALA A 40 10.02 -11.45 -20.67
N ASP A 41 9.73 -10.27 -20.12
CA ASP A 41 8.56 -9.48 -20.50
C ASP A 41 8.66 -8.90 -21.92
N VAL A 42 9.85 -8.51 -22.36
CA VAL A 42 10.11 -8.06 -23.74
C VAL A 42 9.92 -9.18 -24.74
N LEU A 43 10.44 -10.38 -24.45
CA LEU A 43 10.26 -11.56 -25.32
C LEU A 43 8.78 -11.95 -25.41
N ARG A 44 8.10 -11.99 -24.29
CA ARG A 44 6.65 -12.24 -24.23
C ARG A 44 5.87 -11.22 -25.07
N SER A 45 6.13 -9.92 -24.88
CA SER A 45 5.49 -8.86 -25.64
C SER A 45 5.76 -8.99 -27.15
N LEU A 46 6.97 -9.35 -27.54
CA LEU A 46 7.32 -9.59 -28.94
C LEU A 46 6.49 -10.73 -29.55
N ILE A 47 6.38 -11.85 -28.85
CA ILE A 47 5.57 -13.01 -29.28
C ILE A 47 4.10 -12.59 -29.46
N LEU A 48 3.55 -11.87 -28.48
CA LEU A 48 2.14 -11.41 -28.52
C LEU A 48 1.88 -10.44 -29.67
N ILE A 49 2.79 -9.50 -29.92
CA ILE A 49 2.68 -8.54 -31.03
C ILE A 49 2.74 -9.27 -32.36
N LEU A 50 3.65 -10.22 -32.54
CA LEU A 50 3.77 -11.01 -33.78
C LEU A 50 2.53 -11.89 -33.99
N ALA A 51 2.01 -12.52 -32.92
CA ALA A 51 0.80 -13.32 -32.99
C ALA A 51 -0.43 -12.46 -33.37
N ALA A 52 -0.62 -11.32 -32.70
CA ALA A 52 -1.70 -10.40 -33.00
C ALA A 52 -1.59 -9.84 -34.43
N GLY A 53 -0.40 -9.42 -34.86
CA GLY A 53 -0.13 -8.96 -36.22
C GLY A 53 -0.41 -10.05 -37.27
N GLY A 54 -0.01 -11.29 -37.00
CA GLY A 54 -0.32 -12.44 -37.84
C GLY A 54 -1.81 -12.73 -37.98
N LEU A 55 -2.55 -12.68 -36.85
CA LEU A 55 -4.02 -12.88 -36.81
C LEU A 55 -4.73 -11.76 -37.58
N LEU A 56 -4.34 -10.51 -37.40
CA LEU A 56 -4.90 -9.37 -38.13
C LEU A 56 -4.59 -9.50 -39.62
N ARG A 57 -3.35 -9.78 -40.01
CA ARG A 57 -2.98 -10.00 -41.39
C ARG A 57 -3.80 -11.13 -42.01
N TRP A 58 -3.96 -12.25 -41.29
CA TRP A 58 -4.78 -13.36 -41.73
C TRP A 58 -6.25 -12.95 -41.91
N GLY A 59 -6.83 -12.24 -40.95
CA GLY A 59 -8.22 -11.79 -40.99
C GLY A 59 -8.54 -10.84 -42.16
N TYR A 60 -7.59 -9.95 -42.52
CA TYR A 60 -7.73 -8.99 -43.58
C TYR A 60 -7.12 -9.42 -44.92
N SER A 61 -6.37 -10.50 -45.00
CA SER A 61 -5.83 -11.00 -46.26
C SER A 61 -6.86 -11.79 -47.05
N VAL A 62 -6.86 -11.62 -48.36
CA VAL A 62 -7.65 -12.45 -49.27
C VAL A 62 -6.82 -13.65 -49.68
N PRO A 63 -7.29 -14.91 -49.46
CA PRO A 63 -6.58 -16.11 -49.89
C PRO A 63 -6.28 -16.07 -51.39
N LYS A 64 -5.08 -16.49 -51.77
CA LYS A 64 -4.67 -16.49 -53.20
C LYS A 64 -5.58 -17.36 -54.06
N ASP A 65 -6.05 -18.48 -53.53
CA ASP A 65 -6.92 -19.41 -54.24
C ASP A 65 -8.39 -18.92 -54.32
N ALA A 66 -8.77 -18.02 -53.40
CA ALA A 66 -10.12 -17.40 -53.40
C ALA A 66 -10.18 -16.10 -54.21
N ARG A 67 -9.10 -15.64 -54.85
CA ARG A 67 -9.10 -14.42 -55.66
C ARG A 67 -10.08 -14.47 -56.83
N LYS A 68 -10.37 -15.64 -57.36
CA LYS A 68 -11.33 -15.85 -58.44
C LYS A 68 -12.78 -16.06 -57.92
N SER A 69 -12.94 -16.59 -56.69
CA SER A 69 -14.21 -16.93 -56.06
C SER A 69 -14.63 -15.93 -54.99
N PHE A 70 -13.72 -15.07 -54.53
CA PHE A 70 -13.93 -14.13 -53.42
C PHE A 70 -14.17 -12.71 -54.00
N ASP A 71 -15.22 -12.60 -54.82
CA ASP A 71 -15.68 -11.28 -55.21
C ASP A 71 -16.42 -10.63 -54.04
N GLN A 72 -15.79 -9.60 -53.44
CA GLN A 72 -16.44 -8.78 -52.40
C GLN A 72 -17.74 -8.12 -52.82
N LYS A 73 -18.05 -8.16 -54.12
CA LYS A 73 -19.31 -7.66 -54.67
C LYS A 73 -20.45 -8.67 -54.48
N THR A 74 -20.17 -9.96 -54.30
CA THR A 74 -21.19 -10.97 -54.03
C THR A 74 -21.53 -11.00 -52.53
N GLU A 75 -22.77 -11.34 -52.19
CA GLU A 75 -23.25 -11.40 -50.83
C GLU A 75 -22.51 -12.49 -50.00
N GLU A 76 -22.26 -13.63 -50.61
CA GLU A 76 -21.48 -14.73 -50.01
C GLU A 76 -20.03 -14.33 -49.73
N GLY A 77 -19.37 -13.62 -50.62
CA GLY A 77 -18.00 -13.13 -50.44
C GLY A 77 -17.88 -12.10 -49.31
N ARG A 78 -18.87 -11.22 -49.16
CA ARG A 78 -18.95 -10.27 -48.05
C ARG A 78 -19.14 -10.99 -46.70
N ASN A 79 -20.04 -11.98 -46.65
CA ASN A 79 -20.32 -12.75 -45.46
C ASN A 79 -19.09 -13.58 -44.99
N ALA A 80 -18.39 -14.19 -45.93
CA ALA A 80 -17.15 -14.95 -45.67
C ALA A 80 -16.03 -14.02 -45.17
N ALA A 81 -15.87 -12.84 -45.78
CA ALA A 81 -14.90 -11.85 -45.31
C ALA A 81 -15.22 -11.33 -43.89
N PHE A 82 -16.50 -11.07 -43.65
CA PHE A 82 -16.98 -10.64 -42.33
C PHE A 82 -16.75 -11.70 -41.26
N ALA A 83 -17.09 -12.97 -41.53
CA ALA A 83 -16.88 -14.09 -40.63
C ALA A 83 -15.39 -14.24 -40.27
N ARG A 84 -14.51 -14.14 -41.25
CA ARG A 84 -13.05 -14.24 -41.07
C ARG A 84 -12.50 -13.10 -40.18
N ARG A 85 -12.92 -11.86 -40.45
CA ARG A 85 -12.56 -10.68 -39.64
C ARG A 85 -13.05 -10.82 -38.20
N ARG A 86 -14.30 -11.27 -38.02
CA ARG A 86 -14.87 -11.56 -36.71
C ARG A 86 -14.05 -12.60 -35.93
N THR A 87 -13.68 -13.70 -36.61
CA THR A 87 -12.86 -14.76 -35.98
C THR A 87 -11.48 -14.21 -35.61
N ALA A 88 -10.82 -13.44 -36.49
CA ALA A 88 -9.54 -12.81 -36.17
C ALA A 88 -9.65 -11.88 -34.96
N ALA A 89 -10.71 -11.07 -34.88
CA ALA A 89 -10.95 -10.18 -33.74
C ALA A 89 -11.15 -10.97 -32.43
N LEU A 90 -11.96 -12.04 -32.47
CA LEU A 90 -12.17 -12.90 -31.30
C LEU A 90 -10.89 -13.57 -30.82
N LEU A 91 -10.04 -14.03 -31.76
CA LEU A 91 -8.74 -14.62 -31.40
C LEU A 91 -7.77 -13.58 -30.82
N VAL A 92 -7.77 -12.35 -31.33
CA VAL A 92 -7.00 -11.25 -30.72
C VAL A 92 -7.51 -10.92 -29.33
N CYS A 93 -8.83 -10.85 -29.13
CA CYS A 93 -9.41 -10.67 -27.78
C CYS A 93 -9.02 -11.80 -26.82
N ALA A 94 -9.07 -13.05 -27.27
CA ALA A 94 -8.64 -14.19 -26.48
C ALA A 94 -7.13 -14.10 -26.09
N LEU A 95 -6.29 -13.66 -27.04
CA LEU A 95 -4.87 -13.46 -26.81
C LEU A 95 -4.63 -12.39 -25.72
N VAL A 96 -5.36 -11.26 -25.82
CA VAL A 96 -5.29 -10.17 -24.83
C VAL A 96 -5.77 -10.63 -23.47
N LEU A 97 -6.89 -11.37 -23.40
CA LEU A 97 -7.38 -11.92 -22.14
C LEU A 97 -6.39 -12.89 -21.49
N LEU A 98 -5.75 -13.75 -22.29
CA LEU A 98 -4.72 -14.67 -21.82
C LEU A 98 -3.50 -13.91 -21.27
N ASP A 99 -3.09 -12.83 -21.94
CA ASP A 99 -2.00 -11.97 -21.51
C ASP A 99 -2.33 -11.30 -20.18
N LEU A 100 -3.48 -10.62 -20.11
CA LEU A 100 -3.93 -9.93 -18.90
C LEU A 100 -4.12 -10.89 -17.72
N PHE A 101 -4.67 -12.07 -17.98
CA PHE A 101 -4.88 -13.09 -16.94
C PHE A 101 -3.56 -13.57 -16.35
N THR A 102 -2.56 -13.84 -17.20
CA THR A 102 -1.23 -14.30 -16.72
C THR A 102 -0.48 -13.22 -15.96
N VAL A 103 -0.65 -11.95 -16.34
CA VAL A 103 -0.11 -10.81 -15.56
C VAL A 103 -0.90 -10.64 -14.27
N GLY A 104 -2.23 -10.67 -14.32
CA GLY A 104 -3.09 -10.52 -13.16
C GLY A 104 -2.78 -11.53 -12.05
N LYS A 105 -2.50 -12.78 -12.42
CA LYS A 105 -2.10 -13.83 -11.46
C LYS A 105 -0.81 -13.54 -10.68
N ARG A 106 0.05 -12.66 -11.17
CA ARG A 106 1.27 -12.25 -10.41
C ARG A 106 0.93 -11.33 -9.24
N TYR A 107 -0.19 -10.61 -9.32
CA TYR A 107 -0.61 -9.61 -8.34
C TYR A 107 -1.76 -10.09 -7.46
N LEU A 108 -2.53 -11.06 -7.96
CA LEU A 108 -3.66 -11.62 -7.24
C LEU A 108 -3.80 -13.11 -7.61
N SER A 109 -3.38 -13.97 -6.71
CA SER A 109 -3.47 -15.42 -6.80
C SER A 109 -4.53 -15.96 -5.82
N ALA A 110 -4.84 -17.24 -5.89
CA ALA A 110 -5.74 -17.88 -4.91
C ALA A 110 -5.18 -17.83 -3.48
N ASP A 111 -3.85 -17.78 -3.35
CA ASP A 111 -3.15 -17.78 -2.06
C ASP A 111 -3.25 -16.42 -1.35
N ASP A 112 -3.59 -15.36 -2.09
CA ASP A 112 -3.80 -14.01 -1.52
C ASP A 112 -5.19 -13.87 -0.84
N PHE A 113 -6.08 -14.83 -1.06
CA PHE A 113 -7.41 -14.84 -0.44
C PHE A 113 -7.38 -15.59 0.88
N VAL A 114 -7.76 -14.91 1.94
CA VAL A 114 -7.95 -15.51 3.26
C VAL A 114 -9.43 -15.76 3.54
N THR A 115 -9.73 -16.72 4.40
CA THR A 115 -11.13 -16.97 4.81
C THR A 115 -11.66 -15.75 5.59
N PRO A 116 -12.98 -15.45 5.55
CA PRO A 116 -13.57 -14.38 6.34
C PRO A 116 -13.25 -14.49 7.84
N ARG A 117 -13.15 -15.72 8.36
CA ARG A 117 -12.77 -15.96 9.75
C ARG A 117 -11.33 -15.54 10.03
N SER A 118 -10.40 -15.88 9.15
CA SER A 118 -8.98 -15.47 9.28
C SER A 118 -8.82 -13.95 9.11
N PHE A 119 -9.58 -13.35 8.20
CA PHE A 119 -9.59 -11.89 8.04
C PHE A 119 -10.11 -11.19 9.30
N ASN A 120 -11.27 -11.62 9.82
CA ASN A 120 -11.87 -11.02 11.01
C ASN A 120 -11.05 -11.24 12.27
N SER A 121 -10.28 -12.34 12.38
CA SER A 121 -9.42 -12.59 13.54
C SER A 121 -8.30 -11.57 13.70
N GLN A 122 -7.89 -10.91 12.63
CA GLN A 122 -6.88 -9.83 12.68
C GLN A 122 -7.39 -8.59 13.43
N PHE A 123 -8.71 -8.42 13.52
CA PHE A 123 -9.38 -7.31 14.17
C PHE A 123 -10.16 -7.77 15.41
N ALA A 124 -9.87 -8.97 15.92
CA ALA A 124 -10.48 -9.44 17.16
C ALA A 124 -10.09 -8.50 18.31
N LYS A 125 -11.03 -8.23 19.21
CA LYS A 125 -10.76 -7.50 20.44
C LYS A 125 -9.74 -8.24 21.28
N THR A 126 -8.89 -7.49 21.94
CA THR A 126 -7.96 -7.96 22.94
C THR A 126 -8.48 -7.61 24.34
N THR A 127 -7.87 -8.19 25.37
CA THR A 127 -8.24 -7.90 26.77
C THR A 127 -8.11 -6.40 27.06
N VAL A 128 -7.07 -5.75 26.56
CA VAL A 128 -6.86 -4.31 26.75
C VAL A 128 -7.93 -3.49 26.05
N ASP A 129 -8.45 -3.94 24.88
CA ASP A 129 -9.54 -3.24 24.21
C ASP A 129 -10.83 -3.26 25.04
N ASP A 130 -11.15 -4.41 25.65
CA ASP A 130 -12.33 -4.55 26.50
C ASP A 130 -12.23 -3.65 27.75
N LEU A 131 -11.05 -3.60 28.38
CA LEU A 131 -10.79 -2.70 29.51
C LEU A 131 -10.97 -1.22 29.14
N ILE A 132 -10.43 -0.78 28.02
CA ILE A 132 -10.54 0.60 27.55
C ILE A 132 -12.00 0.94 27.20
N LEU A 133 -12.77 0.01 26.63
CA LEU A 133 -14.17 0.20 26.23
C LEU A 133 -15.13 0.27 27.45
N GLU A 134 -14.69 -0.05 28.66
CA GLU A 134 -15.44 0.21 29.88
C GLU A 134 -15.58 1.72 30.15
N ASP A 135 -14.63 2.52 29.67
CA ASP A 135 -14.73 3.98 29.73
C ASP A 135 -15.86 4.50 28.83
N LYS A 136 -16.79 5.20 29.43
CA LYS A 136 -17.97 5.78 28.73
C LYS A 136 -17.68 7.14 28.06
N ASP A 137 -16.50 7.71 28.29
CA ASP A 137 -16.08 8.90 27.56
C ASP A 137 -15.81 8.52 26.10
N ILE A 138 -16.51 9.16 25.17
CA ILE A 138 -16.41 8.88 23.73
C ILE A 138 -15.32 9.70 23.03
N SER A 139 -14.64 10.56 23.74
CA SER A 139 -13.78 11.59 23.14
C SER A 139 -12.29 11.32 23.30
N TYR A 140 -11.89 10.41 24.19
CA TYR A 140 -10.49 10.04 24.38
C TYR A 140 -9.87 9.42 23.13
N ARG A 141 -8.54 9.45 23.08
CA ARG A 141 -7.73 8.74 22.07
C ARG A 141 -6.79 7.76 22.74
N VAL A 142 -6.41 6.76 21.94
CA VAL A 142 -5.52 5.67 22.32
C VAL A 142 -4.25 5.75 21.49
N LEU A 143 -3.11 5.39 22.06
CA LEU A 143 -1.84 5.16 21.38
C LEU A 143 -1.49 3.68 21.50
N ASP A 144 -1.35 2.99 20.39
CA ASP A 144 -0.96 1.58 20.35
C ASP A 144 0.55 1.47 20.07
N LEU A 145 1.31 1.01 21.06
CA LEU A 145 2.76 0.76 20.97
C LEU A 145 3.09 -0.72 20.82
N THR A 146 2.10 -1.60 20.68
CA THR A 146 2.31 -3.03 20.38
C THR A 146 2.76 -3.26 18.94
N VAL A 147 2.51 -2.28 18.08
CA VAL A 147 2.86 -2.25 16.66
C VAL A 147 3.42 -0.87 16.31
N ASP A 148 3.87 -0.67 15.07
CA ASP A 148 4.19 0.70 14.60
C ASP A 148 2.94 1.58 14.67
N PRO A 149 2.91 2.59 15.55
CA PRO A 149 1.71 3.37 15.82
C PRO A 149 1.22 4.20 14.63
N PHE A 150 2.11 4.54 13.68
CA PHE A 150 1.79 5.40 12.54
C PHE A 150 1.62 4.65 11.21
N ASN A 151 1.85 3.31 11.21
CA ASN A 151 1.72 2.44 10.06
C ASN A 151 0.77 1.26 10.27
N SER A 152 0.07 1.19 11.41
CA SER A 152 -0.94 0.17 11.69
C SER A 152 -2.29 0.81 12.00
N SER A 153 -3.37 0.28 11.42
CA SER A 153 -4.75 0.68 11.70
C SER A 153 -5.52 -0.31 12.58
N ARG A 154 -4.84 -1.34 13.12
CA ARG A 154 -5.46 -2.41 13.91
C ARG A 154 -6.31 -1.85 15.06
N ARG A 155 -5.74 -0.98 15.89
CA ARG A 155 -6.41 -0.41 17.06
C ARG A 155 -7.53 0.58 16.69
N SER A 156 -7.46 1.20 15.53
CA SER A 156 -8.49 2.11 15.01
C SER A 156 -9.83 1.42 14.74
N TYR A 157 -9.86 0.08 14.75
CA TYR A 157 -11.10 -0.67 14.61
C TYR A 157 -12.02 -0.52 15.83
N TRP A 158 -11.41 -0.35 17.01
CA TRP A 158 -12.15 -0.30 18.28
C TRP A 158 -12.08 1.08 18.97
N HIS A 159 -11.02 1.83 18.71
CA HIS A 159 -10.75 3.09 19.40
C HIS A 159 -10.38 4.22 18.43
N LYS A 160 -10.57 5.45 18.89
CA LYS A 160 -9.97 6.62 18.24
C LYS A 160 -8.47 6.60 18.51
N ASN A 161 -7.67 6.32 17.48
CA ASN A 161 -6.23 6.22 17.62
C ASN A 161 -5.55 7.55 17.24
N ILE A 162 -4.46 7.90 17.94
CA ILE A 162 -3.57 9.01 17.54
C ILE A 162 -2.83 8.65 16.27
N GLY A 163 -2.41 7.38 16.14
CA GLY A 163 -1.72 6.87 14.97
C GLY A 163 -2.66 6.42 13.86
N GLY A 164 -2.21 5.38 13.16
CA GLY A 164 -2.95 4.74 12.08
C GLY A 164 -2.28 4.90 10.73
N TYR A 165 -2.57 3.94 9.85
CA TYR A 165 -2.14 3.99 8.47
C TYR A 165 -3.19 4.66 7.59
N SER A 166 -2.77 5.65 6.81
CA SER A 166 -3.57 6.20 5.72
C SER A 166 -2.66 6.53 4.53
N PRO A 167 -2.94 6.03 3.33
CA PRO A 167 -2.17 6.39 2.13
C PRO A 167 -2.38 7.87 1.72
N ALA A 168 -3.48 8.49 2.19
CA ALA A 168 -3.83 9.89 1.95
C ALA A 168 -3.60 10.76 3.20
N LYS A 169 -2.57 10.45 4.00
CA LYS A 169 -2.22 11.21 5.19
C LYS A 169 -1.90 12.67 4.82
N LEU A 170 -2.51 13.61 5.54
CA LEU A 170 -2.24 15.03 5.35
C LEU A 170 -0.78 15.35 5.67
N GLN A 171 -0.12 16.15 4.82
CA GLN A 171 1.27 16.54 5.00
C GLN A 171 1.50 17.20 6.37
N ARG A 172 0.62 18.10 6.79
CA ARG A 172 0.70 18.75 8.11
C ARG A 172 0.69 17.75 9.28
N TYR A 173 -0.09 16.66 9.15
CA TYR A 173 -0.12 15.62 10.17
C TYR A 173 1.15 14.78 10.15
N GLN A 174 1.73 14.53 8.97
CA GLN A 174 3.02 13.85 8.86
C GLN A 174 4.15 14.69 9.47
N GLU A 175 4.12 15.99 9.32
CA GLU A 175 5.07 16.91 9.95
C GLU A 175 4.93 16.91 11.47
N LEU A 176 3.69 16.93 11.99
CA LEU A 176 3.42 16.78 13.42
C LEU A 176 3.95 15.44 13.96
N ILE A 177 3.73 14.34 13.23
CA ILE A 177 4.26 13.02 13.59
C ILE A 177 5.78 13.08 13.70
N SER A 178 6.45 13.56 12.66
CA SER A 178 7.91 13.51 12.56
C SER A 178 8.59 14.43 13.58
N LYS A 179 8.00 15.58 13.86
CA LYS A 179 8.62 16.61 14.69
C LYS A 179 8.31 16.47 16.19
N TYR A 180 7.12 15.99 16.52
CA TYR A 180 6.63 15.95 17.90
C TYR A 180 6.20 14.57 18.38
N LEU A 181 5.36 13.84 17.62
CA LEU A 181 4.80 12.59 18.12
C LEU A 181 5.85 11.48 18.21
N ILE A 182 6.80 11.38 17.28
CA ILE A 182 7.89 10.39 17.35
C ILE A 182 8.79 10.65 18.56
N PRO A 183 9.27 11.88 18.85
CA PRO A 183 9.99 12.16 20.09
C PRO A 183 9.21 11.82 21.36
N GLU A 184 7.90 12.13 21.42
CA GLU A 184 7.07 11.78 22.57
C GLU A 184 6.90 10.25 22.70
N VAL A 185 6.74 9.51 21.60
CA VAL A 185 6.76 8.04 21.61
C VAL A 185 8.08 7.51 22.15
N GLN A 186 9.20 8.07 21.72
CA GLN A 186 10.51 7.65 22.21
C GLN A 186 10.64 7.87 23.73
N SER A 187 10.18 9.01 24.24
CA SER A 187 10.22 9.28 25.67
C SER A 187 9.33 8.32 26.48
N ILE A 188 8.20 7.86 25.91
CA ILE A 188 7.38 6.81 26.53
C ILE A 188 8.14 5.48 26.58
N TYR A 189 8.83 5.07 25.51
CA TYR A 189 9.64 3.85 25.51
C TYR A 189 10.78 3.92 26.50
N ASP A 190 11.45 5.07 26.62
CA ASP A 190 12.55 5.26 27.56
C ASP A 190 12.05 5.14 29.02
N ALA A 191 10.88 5.71 29.32
CA ALA A 191 10.23 5.56 30.61
C ALA A 191 9.78 4.11 30.88
N ALA A 192 9.22 3.44 29.86
CA ALA A 192 8.75 2.05 29.98
C ALA A 192 9.91 1.08 30.23
N ASN A 193 11.09 1.30 29.65
CA ASN A 193 12.27 0.47 29.87
C ASN A 193 12.76 0.51 31.33
N GLY A 194 12.45 1.59 32.07
CA GLY A 194 12.81 1.73 33.49
C GLY A 194 11.72 1.29 34.46
N ALA A 195 10.51 1.04 33.99
CA ALA A 195 9.35 0.69 34.82
C ALA A 195 9.15 -0.82 34.90
N ALA A 196 8.92 -1.35 36.10
CA ALA A 196 8.66 -2.78 36.31
C ALA A 196 7.18 -3.12 36.09
N THR A 197 6.27 -2.18 36.33
CA THR A 197 4.83 -2.35 36.21
C THR A 197 4.19 -1.16 35.45
N ILE A 198 2.94 -1.32 35.01
CA ILE A 198 2.18 -0.22 34.39
C ILE A 198 1.99 0.95 35.35
N THR A 199 1.77 0.65 36.64
CA THR A 199 1.63 1.69 37.69
C THR A 199 2.95 2.48 37.89
N ASP A 200 4.08 1.81 37.82
CA ASP A 200 5.39 2.48 37.89
C ASP A 200 5.59 3.37 36.66
N LEU A 201 5.21 2.90 35.47
CA LEU A 201 5.25 3.71 34.26
C LEU A 201 4.37 4.95 34.37
N GLU A 202 3.13 4.82 34.86
CA GLU A 202 2.21 5.95 35.05
C GLU A 202 2.74 7.01 36.04
N ALA A 203 3.57 6.58 36.99
CA ALA A 203 4.21 7.47 37.96
C ALA A 203 5.36 8.28 37.37
N VAL A 204 6.06 7.70 36.37
CA VAL A 204 7.23 8.32 35.72
C VAL A 204 6.96 8.74 34.29
N LEU A 205 5.69 8.69 33.86
CA LEU A 205 5.32 9.06 32.50
C LEU A 205 5.79 10.51 32.21
N PRO A 206 6.55 10.72 31.13
CA PRO A 206 7.05 12.04 30.78
C PRO A 206 5.91 12.99 30.43
N ASP A 207 6.20 14.29 30.41
CA ASP A 207 5.27 15.26 29.86
C ASP A 207 5.12 15.05 28.36
N LEU A 208 3.87 14.92 27.89
CA LEU A 208 3.49 14.62 26.52
C LEU A 208 2.57 15.75 25.99
N PRO A 209 3.06 16.97 25.82
CA PRO A 209 2.21 18.14 25.59
C PRO A 209 1.39 18.00 24.30
N VAL A 210 1.96 17.49 23.22
CA VAL A 210 1.26 17.36 21.94
C VAL A 210 0.27 16.20 21.96
N MET A 211 0.63 15.06 22.53
CA MET A 211 -0.29 13.93 22.68
C MET A 211 -1.40 14.24 23.66
N SER A 212 -1.12 14.98 24.75
CA SER A 212 -2.12 15.43 25.70
C SER A 212 -3.13 16.42 25.08
N ALA A 213 -2.65 17.33 24.23
CA ALA A 213 -3.50 18.21 23.43
C ALA A 213 -4.35 17.45 22.39
N LEU A 214 -3.84 16.33 21.87
CA LEU A 214 -4.62 15.41 21.04
C LEU A 214 -5.57 14.52 21.85
N ASN A 215 -5.69 14.73 23.16
CA ASN A 215 -6.51 13.96 24.09
C ASN A 215 -6.10 12.48 24.20
N LEU A 216 -4.80 12.19 24.19
CA LEU A 216 -4.28 10.87 24.51
C LEU A 216 -4.59 10.53 25.95
N LYS A 217 -5.41 9.51 26.17
CA LYS A 217 -5.82 9.05 27.50
C LYS A 217 -5.21 7.69 27.85
N TYR A 218 -5.13 6.79 26.89
CA TYR A 218 -4.64 5.42 27.09
C TYR A 218 -3.46 5.08 26.17
N ILE A 219 -2.45 4.46 26.75
CA ILE A 219 -1.26 3.96 26.05
C ILE A 219 -1.25 2.45 26.19
N VAL A 220 -1.24 1.74 25.06
CA VAL A 220 -1.25 0.28 25.01
C VAL A 220 0.15 -0.23 24.73
N LEU A 221 0.70 -1.01 25.66
CA LEU A 221 2.03 -1.62 25.59
C LEU A 221 1.98 -3.14 25.42
N GLY A 222 0.80 -3.74 25.55
CA GLY A 222 0.57 -5.17 25.40
C GLY A 222 -0.91 -5.48 25.26
N ASP A 223 -1.24 -6.52 24.51
CA ASP A 223 -2.64 -6.89 24.20
C ASP A 223 -3.40 -7.47 25.41
N ASP A 224 -2.67 -8.09 26.34
CA ASP A 224 -3.22 -8.75 27.55
C ASP A 224 -2.94 -7.96 28.83
N ASN A 225 -2.29 -6.81 28.73
CA ASN A 225 -1.92 -5.96 29.86
C ASN A 225 -2.97 -4.88 30.10
N MET A 226 -2.94 -4.27 31.27
CA MET A 226 -3.68 -3.03 31.52
C MET A 226 -3.08 -1.90 30.67
N PRO A 227 -3.89 -0.99 30.08
CA PRO A 227 -3.38 0.19 29.42
C PRO A 227 -2.78 1.14 30.45
N ALA A 228 -1.70 1.84 30.10
CA ALA A 228 -1.22 2.94 30.93
C ALA A 228 -2.09 4.19 30.73
N PHE A 229 -2.38 4.89 31.82
CA PHE A 229 -3.26 6.03 31.84
C PHE A 229 -2.47 7.35 31.83
N ASN A 230 -2.73 8.22 30.85
CA ASN A 230 -2.19 9.58 30.82
C ASN A 230 -3.11 10.54 31.60
N LYS A 231 -2.70 10.91 32.79
CA LYS A 231 -3.44 11.83 33.67
C LYS A 231 -3.49 13.26 33.13
N ASN A 232 -2.58 13.62 32.21
CA ASN A 232 -2.40 14.97 31.67
C ASN A 232 -3.17 15.19 30.36
N ALA A 233 -4.05 14.26 29.92
CA ALA A 233 -4.89 14.46 28.75
C ALA A 233 -5.77 15.72 28.92
N PHE A 234 -5.76 16.61 27.94
CA PHE A 234 -6.43 17.91 28.04
C PHE A 234 -7.97 17.83 27.87
N GLY A 235 -8.46 16.69 27.43
CA GLY A 235 -9.88 16.54 27.12
C GLY A 235 -10.24 17.13 25.74
N ASN A 236 -11.53 17.45 25.57
CA ASN A 236 -12.05 17.94 24.28
C ASN A 236 -11.86 19.44 24.07
N ALA A 237 -11.66 20.19 25.15
CA ALA A 237 -11.45 21.62 25.12
C ALA A 237 -10.69 22.04 26.38
N TRP A 238 -9.79 23.00 26.22
CA TRP A 238 -9.04 23.60 27.31
C TRP A 238 -8.86 25.09 27.08
N PHE A 239 -8.64 25.82 28.15
CA PHE A 239 -8.31 27.25 28.08
C PHE A 239 -6.83 27.43 27.84
N VAL A 240 -6.47 28.48 27.10
CA VAL A 240 -5.08 28.92 26.86
C VAL A 240 -4.93 30.33 27.40
N ASP A 241 -3.75 30.65 27.93
CA ASP A 241 -3.46 32.00 28.47
C ASP A 241 -3.28 33.05 27.37
N GLY A 242 -2.97 32.60 26.15
CA GLY A 242 -2.78 33.48 25.01
C GLY A 242 -2.52 32.70 23.72
N ALA A 243 -2.56 33.41 22.60
CA ALA A 243 -2.23 32.91 21.29
C ALA A 243 -1.16 33.79 20.65
N VAL A 244 -0.10 33.16 20.12
CA VAL A 244 0.96 33.84 19.37
C VAL A 244 0.67 33.65 17.89
N PRO A 245 0.53 34.74 17.11
CA PRO A 245 0.32 34.62 15.67
C PRO A 245 1.63 34.14 15.00
N ALA A 246 1.52 33.15 14.12
CA ALA A 246 2.63 32.68 13.27
C ALA A 246 2.39 33.13 11.83
N ALA A 247 3.43 33.65 11.17
CA ALA A 247 3.36 34.14 9.80
C ALA A 247 3.36 33.00 8.77
N SER A 248 3.82 31.81 9.15
CA SER A 248 3.89 30.64 8.27
C SER A 248 3.62 29.34 9.07
N PRO A 249 3.25 28.25 8.37
CA PRO A 249 3.15 26.92 9.01
C PRO A 249 4.48 26.46 9.64
N ASP A 250 5.61 26.80 9.05
CA ASP A 250 6.94 26.44 9.56
C ASP A 250 7.25 27.16 10.87
N GLU A 251 6.85 28.44 10.97
CA GLU A 251 6.97 29.24 12.20
C GLU A 251 6.03 28.69 13.29
N ALA A 252 4.83 28.25 12.93
CA ALA A 252 3.88 27.65 13.87
C ALA A 252 4.37 26.29 14.42
N LEU A 253 5.29 25.63 13.71
CA LEU A 253 5.91 24.37 14.12
C LEU A 253 7.29 24.57 14.76
N ALA A 254 7.83 25.79 14.84
CA ALA A 254 9.13 26.08 15.44
C ALA A 254 9.05 26.16 16.95
#